data_1411d9daa5d2e1b09376b48cf97b8c68
#
_entry.id   1411d9daa5d2e1b09376b48cf97b8c68
#
_cell.length_a   1.000
_cell.length_b   1.000
_cell.length_c   1.000
_cell.angle_alpha   90.00
_cell.angle_beta   90.00
_cell.angle_gamma   90.00
#
_symmetry.space_group_name_H-M   'P 1'
#
loop_
_entity.id
_entity.type
_entity.pdbx_description
1 polymer ?
#
loop_
_entity_poly.entity_id
_entity_poly.type
_entity_poly.pdbx_seq_one_letter_code
_entity_poly.pdbx_strand_id
1 'polypeptide(L)'
;SQNPYANAFTDVKDFVFFDTDWQDILWGTTASTSHELSVAGGTDRNTYRLSARYMYDGSNLKWGNNNNQRYNLRLSNTFHVTDAFEIESVIAYSRQDQVAPTQIGAALTSSVQQPGFPSSTIDGKPYAWGTWGAPNWYCELGGDNKLKVSGVNISETFKYKFNKHFDAVAT
;
A
#
# COMPACT_ATOMS: atom_id res chain seq x y z
N SER A 1 -20.44 27.27 6.43
CA SER A 1 -19.91 27.87 5.20
C SER A 1 -20.96 27.75 4.12
N GLN A 2 -21.40 28.89 3.58
CA GLN A 2 -22.37 28.91 2.49
C GLN A 2 -21.65 28.29 1.24
N ASN A 3 -22.35 27.37 0.60
CA ASN A 3 -21.92 26.85 -0.67
C ASN A 3 -21.84 27.98 -1.71
N PRO A 4 -20.69 28.32 -2.28
CA PRO A 4 -20.58 29.44 -3.21
C PRO A 4 -21.39 29.25 -4.50
N TYR A 5 -21.81 28.01 -4.80
CA TYR A 5 -22.69 27.68 -5.92
C TYR A 5 -24.19 27.58 -5.51
N ALA A 6 -24.56 27.79 -4.23
CA ALA A 6 -25.92 27.63 -3.78
C ALA A 6 -26.91 28.59 -4.53
N ASN A 7 -26.44 29.77 -4.88
CA ASN A 7 -27.24 30.75 -5.62
C ASN A 7 -27.31 30.45 -7.12
N ALA A 8 -26.32 29.78 -7.69
CA ALA A 8 -26.34 29.40 -9.09
C ALA A 8 -27.41 28.33 -9.42
N PHE A 9 -27.80 27.54 -8.41
CA PHE A 9 -28.87 26.55 -8.56
C PHE A 9 -30.26 27.03 -8.19
N THR A 10 -30.40 28.19 -7.55
CA THR A 10 -31.69 28.76 -7.15
C THR A 10 -32.21 29.81 -8.12
N ASP A 11 -31.36 30.40 -8.94
CA ASP A 11 -31.76 31.33 -9.98
C ASP A 11 -31.86 30.61 -11.33
N VAL A 12 -33.08 30.38 -11.78
CA VAL A 12 -33.40 29.62 -13.01
C VAL A 12 -32.78 30.25 -14.28
N LYS A 13 -32.22 31.46 -14.16
CA LYS A 13 -31.66 32.21 -15.28
C LYS A 13 -30.17 31.86 -15.57
N ASP A 14 -29.46 31.31 -14.58
CA ASP A 14 -28.03 31.05 -14.70
C ASP A 14 -27.71 29.58 -14.38
N PHE A 15 -28.20 28.67 -15.21
CA PHE A 15 -27.74 27.27 -15.15
C PHE A 15 -26.30 27.19 -15.62
N VAL A 16 -25.39 26.94 -14.69
CA VAL A 16 -24.02 26.58 -15.01
C VAL A 16 -23.93 25.07 -15.14
N PHE A 17 -23.77 24.60 -16.36
CA PHE A 17 -23.51 23.20 -16.63
C PHE A 17 -22.00 22.99 -16.64
N PHE A 18 -21.53 22.09 -15.79
CA PHE A 18 -20.16 21.62 -15.79
C PHE A 18 -20.07 20.38 -16.67
N ASP A 19 -18.99 20.27 -17.39
CA ASP A 19 -18.59 19.04 -18.10
C ASP A 19 -17.28 18.57 -17.44
N THR A 20 -17.43 17.87 -16.31
CA THR A 20 -16.30 17.47 -15.49
C THR A 20 -15.85 16.09 -15.89
N ASP A 21 -14.64 15.97 -16.40
CA ASP A 21 -13.96 14.70 -16.62
C ASP A 21 -13.43 14.14 -15.30
N TRP A 22 -14.24 13.31 -14.67
CA TRP A 22 -13.88 12.66 -13.41
C TRP A 22 -12.73 11.68 -13.52
N GLN A 23 -12.47 11.16 -14.72
CA GLN A 23 -11.32 10.28 -14.93
C GLN A 23 -10.01 11.08 -14.78
N ASP A 24 -9.95 12.25 -15.41
CA ASP A 24 -8.78 13.12 -15.29
C ASP A 24 -8.63 13.72 -13.89
N ILE A 25 -9.75 14.03 -13.22
CA ILE A 25 -9.74 14.58 -11.86
C ILE A 25 -9.27 13.55 -10.83
N LEU A 26 -9.76 12.31 -10.92
CA LEU A 26 -9.49 11.29 -9.90
C LEU A 26 -8.19 10.54 -10.13
N TRP A 27 -7.85 10.28 -11.38
CA TRP A 27 -6.75 9.37 -11.71
C TRP A 27 -5.52 10.10 -12.22
N GLY A 28 -4.37 9.56 -11.92
CA GLY A 28 -3.10 10.07 -12.37
C GLY A 28 -2.03 9.00 -12.40
N THR A 29 -0.82 9.42 -12.67
CA THR A 29 0.35 8.56 -12.59
C THR A 29 0.97 8.64 -11.20
N THR A 30 1.49 7.52 -10.73
CA THR A 30 2.22 7.43 -9.46
C THR A 30 3.51 6.66 -9.67
N ALA A 31 4.43 6.85 -8.74
CA ALA A 31 5.66 6.09 -8.71
C ALA A 31 5.59 4.99 -7.65
N SER A 32 6.10 3.81 -8.00
CA SER A 32 6.44 2.75 -7.05
C SER A 32 7.95 2.62 -6.98
N THR A 33 8.48 2.45 -5.78
CA THR A 33 9.92 2.27 -5.57
C THR A 33 10.19 1.01 -4.77
N SER A 34 11.30 0.34 -5.06
CA SER A 34 11.77 -0.80 -4.31
C SER A 34 13.27 -0.70 -4.09
N HIS A 35 13.68 -0.83 -2.85
CA HIS A 35 15.08 -0.81 -2.44
C HIS A 35 15.39 -2.10 -1.71
N GLU A 36 16.47 -2.75 -2.10
CA GLU A 36 16.92 -3.97 -1.44
C GLU A 36 18.42 -3.85 -1.15
N LEU A 37 18.79 -4.25 0.06
CA LEU A 37 20.17 -4.38 0.49
C LEU A 37 20.36 -5.79 1.03
N SER A 38 21.43 -6.45 0.63
CA SER A 38 21.82 -7.74 1.20
C SER A 38 23.31 -7.79 1.47
N VAL A 39 23.64 -8.44 2.58
CA VAL A 39 25.02 -8.75 2.98
C VAL A 39 25.09 -10.24 3.25
N ALA A 40 26.10 -10.87 2.71
CA ALA A 40 26.37 -12.29 2.95
C ALA A 40 27.85 -12.47 3.30
N GLY A 41 28.11 -13.43 4.15
CA GLY A 41 29.47 -13.77 4.56
C GLY A 41 29.50 -15.12 5.25
N GLY A 42 30.68 -15.54 5.65
CA GLY A 42 30.81 -16.77 6.40
C GLY A 42 32.20 -17.37 6.34
N THR A 43 32.28 -18.56 6.87
CA THR A 43 33.42 -19.46 6.89
C THR A 43 32.99 -20.80 6.33
N ASP A 44 33.89 -21.75 6.22
CA ASP A 44 33.58 -23.13 5.78
C ASP A 44 32.52 -23.81 6.67
N ARG A 45 32.37 -23.38 7.91
CA ARG A 45 31.42 -23.95 8.89
C ARG A 45 30.18 -23.11 9.14
N ASN A 46 30.19 -21.83 8.80
CA ASN A 46 29.07 -20.95 9.07
C ASN A 46 28.90 -19.96 7.93
N THR A 47 27.74 -19.94 7.31
CA THR A 47 27.38 -18.97 6.29
C THR A 47 26.13 -18.22 6.71
N TYR A 48 26.11 -16.92 6.47
CA TYR A 48 24.95 -16.08 6.79
C TYR A 48 24.63 -15.14 5.64
N ARG A 49 23.36 -14.80 5.57
CA ARG A 49 22.83 -13.74 4.69
C ARG A 49 21.80 -12.92 5.45
N LEU A 50 22.03 -11.62 5.49
CA LEU A 50 21.06 -10.64 5.96
C LEU A 50 20.56 -9.85 4.76
N SER A 51 19.25 -9.73 4.59
CA SER A 51 18.63 -8.89 3.57
C SER A 51 17.55 -8.02 4.17
N ALA A 52 17.47 -6.78 3.68
CA ALA A 52 16.44 -5.81 4.02
C ALA A 52 15.85 -5.26 2.73
N ARG A 53 14.52 -5.21 2.65
CA ARG A 53 13.80 -4.67 1.50
C ARG A 53 12.73 -3.70 1.97
N TYR A 54 12.70 -2.54 1.33
CA TYR A 54 11.65 -1.55 1.44
C TYR A 54 10.96 -1.39 0.10
N MET A 55 9.63 -1.35 0.10
CA MET A 55 8.81 -1.06 -1.06
C MET A 55 7.81 0.03 -0.72
N TYR A 56 7.65 0.96 -1.62
CA TYR A 56 6.59 1.96 -1.60
C TYR A 56 5.79 1.85 -2.89
N ASP A 57 4.48 1.61 -2.75
CA ASP A 57 3.53 1.63 -3.84
C ASP A 57 2.60 2.81 -3.63
N GLY A 58 2.72 3.83 -4.45
CA GLY A 58 1.74 4.89 -4.54
C GLY A 58 0.48 4.42 -5.24
N SER A 59 -0.58 5.19 -5.13
CA SER A 59 -1.84 4.92 -5.82
C SER A 59 -2.03 5.88 -6.99
N ASN A 60 -2.68 5.39 -8.04
CA ASN A 60 -3.10 6.24 -9.17
C ASN A 60 -4.24 7.20 -8.79
N LEU A 61 -4.91 7.00 -7.66
CA LEU A 61 -5.91 7.92 -7.15
C LEU A 61 -5.22 9.18 -6.61
N LYS A 62 -5.54 10.35 -7.19
CA LYS A 62 -4.89 11.64 -6.87
C LYS A 62 -5.32 12.21 -5.51
N TRP A 63 -6.47 11.80 -4.99
CA TRP A 63 -7.10 12.41 -3.83
C TRP A 63 -7.08 11.51 -2.60
N GLY A 64 -6.89 12.15 -1.43
CA GLY A 64 -6.77 11.46 -0.17
C GLY A 64 -5.44 10.75 0.02
N ASN A 65 -5.25 10.18 1.20
CA ASN A 65 -4.07 9.38 1.51
C ASN A 65 -4.24 7.98 0.95
N ASN A 66 -3.38 7.60 0.02
CA ASN A 66 -3.50 6.30 -0.64
C ASN A 66 -2.12 5.77 -1.03
N ASN A 67 -1.60 4.89 -0.21
CA ASN A 67 -0.30 4.25 -0.44
C ASN A 67 -0.18 2.94 0.32
N ASN A 68 0.80 2.15 -0.08
CA ASN A 68 1.15 0.90 0.57
C ASN A 68 2.67 0.83 0.74
N GLN A 69 3.12 0.63 1.97
CA GLN A 69 4.53 0.49 2.31
C GLN A 69 4.78 -0.89 2.87
N ARG A 70 5.84 -1.54 2.40
CA ARG A 70 6.24 -2.87 2.85
C ARG A 70 7.69 -2.88 3.27
N TYR A 71 7.93 -3.49 4.41
CA TYR A 71 9.24 -3.68 5.00
C TYR A 71 9.45 -5.17 5.20
N ASN A 72 10.56 -5.68 4.70
CA ASN A 72 10.96 -7.07 4.89
C ASN A 72 12.40 -7.11 5.38
N LEU A 73 12.64 -7.89 6.41
CA LEU A 73 13.96 -8.20 6.94
C LEU A 73 14.09 -9.71 7.01
N ARG A 74 15.18 -10.26 6.50
CA ARG A 74 15.43 -11.70 6.53
C ARG A 74 16.86 -11.96 6.92
N LEU A 75 17.06 -12.80 7.92
CA LEU A 75 18.31 -13.41 8.30
C LEU A 75 18.24 -14.89 7.97
N SER A 76 19.20 -15.39 7.23
CA SER A 76 19.38 -16.81 7.00
C SER A 76 20.79 -17.19 7.44
N ASN A 77 20.91 -18.28 8.16
CA ASN A 77 22.18 -18.82 8.65
C ASN A 77 22.22 -20.32 8.38
N THR A 78 23.35 -20.81 7.91
CA THR A 78 23.63 -22.23 7.79
C THR A 78 24.88 -22.54 8.59
N PHE A 79 24.75 -23.41 9.56
CA PHE A 79 25.83 -23.81 10.46
C PHE A 79 26.13 -25.30 10.36
N HIS A 80 27.30 -25.63 9.88
CA HIS A 80 27.82 -27.00 9.87
C HIS A 80 28.45 -27.32 11.23
N VAL A 81 27.67 -27.95 12.10
CA VAL A 81 28.13 -28.36 13.45
C VAL A 81 29.21 -29.40 13.35
N THR A 82 29.02 -30.36 12.43
CA THR A 82 30.00 -31.39 12.03
C THR A 82 29.85 -31.62 10.52
N ASP A 83 30.71 -32.44 9.93
CA ASP A 83 30.60 -32.83 8.52
C ASP A 83 29.31 -33.60 8.21
N ALA A 84 28.67 -34.17 9.25
CA ALA A 84 27.42 -34.91 9.14
C ALA A 84 26.20 -34.15 9.62
N PHE A 85 26.35 -33.05 10.40
CA PHE A 85 25.24 -32.33 11.01
C PHE A 85 25.24 -30.85 10.65
N GLU A 86 24.14 -30.41 10.06
CA GLU A 86 23.90 -29.03 9.61
C GLU A 86 22.61 -28.48 10.23
N ILE A 87 22.63 -27.22 10.61
CA ILE A 87 21.47 -26.44 11.08
C ILE A 87 21.28 -25.27 10.13
N GLU A 88 20.09 -25.16 9.57
CA GLU A 88 19.67 -23.99 8.80
C GLU A 88 18.62 -23.20 9.57
N SER A 89 18.92 -21.94 9.86
CA SER A 89 18.04 -21.02 10.59
C SER A 89 17.59 -19.90 9.67
N VAL A 90 16.28 -19.64 9.62
CA VAL A 90 15.71 -18.50 8.90
C VAL A 90 14.81 -17.72 9.84
N ILE A 91 15.10 -16.45 9.99
CA ILE A 91 14.24 -15.49 10.69
C ILE A 91 13.82 -14.43 9.68
N ALA A 92 12.52 -14.27 9.49
CA ALA A 92 11.98 -13.27 8.59
C ALA A 92 10.94 -12.41 9.32
N TYR A 93 11.11 -11.11 9.21
CA TYR A 93 10.14 -10.11 9.66
C TYR A 93 9.53 -9.42 8.44
N SER A 94 8.21 -9.27 8.45
CA SER A 94 7.50 -8.51 7.44
C SER A 94 6.56 -7.52 8.11
N ARG A 95 6.44 -6.33 7.51
CA ARG A 95 5.45 -5.32 7.89
C ARG A 95 4.89 -4.67 6.66
N GLN A 96 3.57 -4.51 6.64
CA GLN A 96 2.83 -3.77 5.64
C GLN A 96 2.02 -2.67 6.33
N ASP A 97 2.20 -1.43 5.89
CA ASP A 97 1.41 -0.26 6.27
C ASP A 97 0.66 0.21 5.03
N GLN A 98 -0.67 0.11 5.04
CA GLN A 98 -1.53 0.54 3.96
C GLN A 98 -2.47 1.64 4.45
N VAL A 99 -2.63 2.67 3.64
CA VAL A 99 -3.60 3.75 3.85
C VAL A 99 -4.45 3.87 2.58
N ALA A 100 -5.75 4.03 2.75
CA ALA A 100 -6.68 4.29 1.65
C ALA A 100 -7.86 5.13 2.15
N PRO A 101 -8.50 5.97 1.30
CA PRO A 101 -9.72 6.67 1.67
C PRO A 101 -10.85 5.68 2.03
N THR A 102 -11.57 5.96 3.12
CA THR A 102 -12.69 5.09 3.55
C THR A 102 -13.86 5.14 2.57
N GLN A 103 -14.05 6.24 1.87
CA GLN A 103 -15.19 6.53 0.99
C GLN A 103 -14.88 6.30 -0.50
N ILE A 104 -13.88 5.49 -0.82
CA ILE A 104 -13.48 5.24 -2.22
C ILE A 104 -14.64 4.66 -3.05
N GLY A 105 -15.46 3.78 -2.46
CA GLY A 105 -16.64 3.22 -3.14
C GLY A 105 -17.65 4.29 -3.51
N ALA A 106 -17.94 5.23 -2.60
CA ALA A 106 -18.82 6.36 -2.86
C ALA A 106 -18.24 7.28 -3.95
N ALA A 107 -16.93 7.55 -3.92
CA ALA A 107 -16.25 8.35 -4.92
C ALA A 107 -16.38 7.74 -6.33
N LEU A 108 -16.13 6.43 -6.47
CA LEU A 108 -16.21 5.73 -7.75
C LEU A 108 -17.66 5.71 -8.28
N THR A 109 -18.64 5.48 -7.42
CA THR A 109 -20.06 5.51 -7.82
C THR A 109 -20.47 6.91 -8.26
N SER A 110 -20.08 7.95 -7.51
CA SER A 110 -20.41 9.33 -7.83
C SER A 110 -19.77 9.80 -9.13
N SER A 111 -18.56 9.34 -9.45
CA SER A 111 -17.84 9.72 -10.68
C SER A 111 -18.58 9.35 -11.96
N VAL A 112 -19.40 8.29 -11.91
CA VAL A 112 -20.21 7.85 -13.06
C VAL A 112 -21.53 8.61 -13.13
N GLN A 113 -22.03 9.11 -11.99
CA GLN A 113 -23.36 9.69 -11.87
C GLN A 113 -23.40 11.22 -11.94
N GLN A 114 -22.28 11.89 -11.83
CA GLN A 114 -22.22 13.35 -11.59
C GLN A 114 -21.31 14.12 -12.55
N PRO A 115 -21.39 13.92 -13.88
CA PRO A 115 -20.55 14.71 -14.81
C PRO A 115 -20.90 16.20 -14.82
N GLY A 116 -22.14 16.56 -14.47
CA GLY A 116 -22.57 17.95 -14.42
C GLY A 116 -22.20 18.72 -13.15
N PHE A 117 -21.47 18.12 -12.21
CA PHE A 117 -21.04 18.77 -10.98
C PHE A 117 -19.62 19.31 -11.08
N PRO A 118 -19.32 20.46 -10.42
CA PRO A 118 -17.94 20.94 -10.35
C PRO A 118 -17.08 20.04 -9.46
N SER A 119 -15.80 19.94 -9.77
CA SER A 119 -14.83 19.22 -8.94
C SER A 119 -14.40 19.99 -7.70
N SER A 120 -14.45 21.32 -7.77
CA SER A 120 -14.00 22.19 -6.68
C SER A 120 -14.89 23.41 -6.52
N THR A 121 -14.85 23.99 -5.33
CA THR A 121 -15.37 25.33 -5.03
C THR A 121 -14.45 26.40 -5.62
N ILE A 122 -14.90 27.67 -5.56
CA ILE A 122 -14.08 28.83 -5.99
C ILE A 122 -12.76 28.91 -5.20
N ASP A 123 -12.75 28.45 -3.95
CA ASP A 123 -11.56 28.42 -3.09
C ASP A 123 -10.66 27.17 -3.35
N GLY A 124 -10.95 26.40 -4.38
CA GLY A 124 -10.16 25.21 -4.76
C GLY A 124 -10.35 23.99 -3.86
N LYS A 125 -11.34 24.01 -2.94
CA LYS A 125 -11.67 22.85 -2.10
C LYS A 125 -12.57 21.87 -2.85
N PRO A 126 -12.54 20.57 -2.55
CA PRO A 126 -13.48 19.63 -3.12
C PRO A 126 -14.92 20.06 -2.90
N TYR A 127 -15.73 19.95 -3.95
CA TYR A 127 -17.12 20.44 -3.93
C TYR A 127 -18.05 19.49 -3.17
N ALA A 128 -18.95 20.07 -2.38
CA ALA A 128 -20.05 19.33 -1.75
C ALA A 128 -21.31 20.19 -1.68
N TRP A 129 -22.48 19.57 -1.82
CA TRP A 129 -23.78 20.20 -1.72
C TRP A 129 -24.73 19.36 -0.86
N GLY A 130 -25.14 19.90 0.28
CA GLY A 130 -25.96 19.17 1.24
C GLY A 130 -25.25 17.91 1.76
N THR A 131 -25.87 16.75 1.55
CA THR A 131 -25.30 15.44 1.89
C THR A 131 -24.52 14.79 0.76
N TRP A 132 -24.43 15.46 -0.40
CA TRP A 132 -23.76 14.96 -1.60
C TRP A 132 -22.40 15.63 -1.74
N GLY A 133 -21.36 14.83 -1.94
CA GLY A 133 -20.02 15.30 -2.26
C GLY A 133 -19.64 14.95 -3.69
N ALA A 134 -18.77 15.76 -4.28
CA ALA A 134 -18.08 15.39 -5.49
C ALA A 134 -17.19 14.15 -5.24
N PRO A 135 -16.85 13.35 -6.25
CA PRO A 135 -15.99 12.15 -6.09
C PRO A 135 -14.71 12.41 -5.31
N ASN A 136 -14.00 13.48 -5.61
CA ASN A 136 -12.78 13.88 -4.91
C ASN A 136 -13.04 14.31 -3.45
N TRP A 137 -14.22 14.87 -3.15
CA TRP A 137 -14.64 15.20 -1.78
C TRP A 137 -14.69 13.96 -0.88
N TYR A 138 -15.26 12.87 -1.38
CA TYR A 138 -15.31 11.60 -0.64
C TYR A 138 -13.92 11.04 -0.35
N CYS A 139 -12.99 11.18 -1.30
CA CYS A 139 -11.63 10.72 -1.10
C CYS A 139 -10.85 11.57 -0.11
N GLU A 140 -10.99 12.90 -0.17
CA GLU A 140 -10.20 13.84 0.62
C GLU A 140 -10.73 14.00 2.05
N LEU A 141 -12.04 14.10 2.22
CA LEU A 141 -12.68 14.40 3.49
C LEU A 141 -13.41 13.22 4.14
N GLY A 142 -13.49 12.09 3.46
CA GLY A 142 -14.14 10.89 3.95
C GLY A 142 -13.38 10.14 5.04
N GLY A 143 -12.14 10.55 5.33
CA GLY A 143 -11.25 9.92 6.31
C GLY A 143 -10.41 8.78 5.73
N ASP A 144 -9.49 8.27 6.54
CA ASP A 144 -8.52 7.26 6.17
C ASP A 144 -8.83 5.90 6.80
N ASN A 145 -8.78 4.86 6.01
CA ASN A 145 -8.65 3.48 6.47
C ASN A 145 -7.16 3.11 6.52
N LYS A 146 -6.68 2.74 7.71
CA LYS A 146 -5.28 2.37 7.95
C LYS A 146 -5.18 0.92 8.36
N LEU A 147 -4.51 0.13 7.55
CA LEU A 147 -4.21 -1.26 7.82
C LEU A 147 -2.72 -1.40 8.12
N LYS A 148 -2.39 -1.99 9.27
CA LYS A 148 -1.03 -2.38 9.62
C LYS A 148 -1.00 -3.87 9.92
N VAL A 149 -0.19 -4.58 9.16
CA VAL A 149 0.02 -6.02 9.35
C VAL A 149 1.50 -6.25 9.53
N SER A 150 1.86 -7.00 10.57
CA SER A 150 3.24 -7.42 10.78
C SER A 150 3.29 -8.88 11.20
N GLY A 151 4.35 -9.55 10.82
CA GLY A 151 4.56 -10.95 11.14
C GLY A 151 6.03 -11.28 11.28
N VAL A 152 6.30 -12.28 12.09
CA VAL A 152 7.61 -12.91 12.23
C VAL A 152 7.45 -14.37 11.84
N ASN A 153 8.34 -14.85 10.99
CA ASN A 153 8.46 -16.25 10.64
C ASN A 153 9.84 -16.73 11.10
N ILE A 154 9.88 -17.83 11.82
CA ILE A 154 11.11 -18.50 12.27
C ILE A 154 11.02 -19.93 11.79
N SER A 155 12.06 -20.38 11.10
CA SER A 155 12.19 -21.75 10.61
C SER A 155 13.58 -22.26 10.97
N GLU A 156 13.63 -23.41 11.58
CA GLU A 156 14.86 -24.14 11.91
C GLU A 156 14.80 -25.48 11.22
N THR A 157 15.82 -25.80 10.44
CA THR A 157 15.93 -27.07 9.75
C THR A 157 17.20 -27.78 10.19
N PHE A 158 17.06 -28.99 10.64
CA PHE A 158 18.13 -29.86 11.08
C PHE A 158 18.34 -30.94 10.05
N LYS A 159 19.57 -31.07 9.55
CA LYS A 159 19.94 -32.07 8.56
C LYS A 159 21.07 -32.96 9.12
N TYR A 160 20.88 -34.28 9.12
CA TYR A 160 21.86 -35.22 9.56
C TYR A 160 22.12 -36.28 8.50
N LYS A 161 23.38 -36.42 8.07
CA LYS A 161 23.83 -37.42 7.12
C LYS A 161 24.39 -38.63 7.86
N PHE A 162 23.65 -39.74 7.85
CA PHE A 162 24.12 -41.01 8.45
C PHE A 162 25.24 -41.66 7.63
N ASN A 163 25.09 -41.63 6.32
CA ASN A 163 26.09 -42.10 5.34
C ASN A 163 25.77 -41.51 3.96
N LYS A 164 26.50 -41.95 2.92
CA LYS A 164 26.33 -41.46 1.56
C LYS A 164 24.97 -41.77 0.89
N HIS A 165 24.13 -42.58 1.53
CA HIS A 165 22.87 -43.05 0.98
C HIS A 165 21.64 -42.59 1.81
N PHE A 166 21.84 -42.19 3.07
CA PHE A 166 20.76 -41.87 4.01
C PHE A 166 21.04 -40.55 4.71
N ASP A 167 20.05 -39.66 4.68
CA ASP A 167 19.99 -38.43 5.44
C ASP A 167 18.63 -38.30 6.12
N ALA A 168 18.59 -37.56 7.20
CA ALA A 168 17.37 -37.17 7.87
C ALA A 168 17.25 -35.64 7.88
N VAL A 169 16.04 -35.12 7.65
CA VAL A 169 15.72 -33.71 7.69
C VAL A 169 14.50 -33.50 8.59
N ALA A 170 14.60 -32.55 9.52
CA ALA A 170 13.51 -32.11 10.37
C ALA A 170 13.42 -30.59 10.32
N THR A 171 12.21 -30.06 10.17
CA THR A 171 11.93 -28.61 10.14
C THR A 171 10.87 -28.26 11.15
#